data_4139534ae55e506f456965bbf2810afb
#
_entry.id   4139534ae55e506f456965bbf2810afb
#
_cell.length_a   1.000
_cell.length_b   1.000
_cell.length_c   1.000
_cell.angle_alpha   90.00
_cell.angle_beta   90.00
_cell.angle_gamma   90.00
#
_symmetry.space_group_name_H-M   'P 1'
#
loop_
_entity.id
_entity.type
_entity.pdbx_description
1 polymer ?
#
loop_
_entity_poly.entity_id
_entity_poly.type
_entity_poly.pdbx_seq_one_letter_code
_entity_poly.pdbx_strand_id
1 'polypeptide(L)'
;SPLCDRFFEALAKLGLPLISHAGEERAVHGGNTQHFGNPLLLRRALDHGVRAVVAHCGSMGQDRDIDKGENGPYVDSFDLFARLMDDPVYGPKLNGDISAMTQLNRAGPALETVLAREDWHARLHNGSDYPLPGVMPLFSVTYMVQLGLIPETAVPVLTEIRKHNPLLFDCVLKR
;
A
#
# COMPACT_ATOMS: atom_id res chain seq x y z
N SER A 1 -2.46 -8.65 18.86
CA SER A 1 -2.82 -9.57 19.93
C SER A 1 -1.58 -10.35 20.42
N PRO A 2 -1.39 -10.60 21.72
CA PRO A 2 -0.31 -11.44 22.25
C PRO A 2 -0.28 -12.86 21.65
N LEU A 3 -1.39 -13.34 21.13
CA LEU A 3 -1.49 -14.64 20.46
C LEU A 3 -0.61 -14.71 19.20
N CYS A 4 -0.25 -13.59 18.60
CA CYS A 4 0.58 -13.54 17.41
C CYS A 4 2.08 -13.45 17.71
N ASP A 5 2.50 -13.29 18.95
CA ASP A 5 3.90 -13.05 19.30
C ASP A 5 4.82 -14.19 18.85
N ARG A 6 4.43 -15.44 19.13
CA ARG A 6 5.17 -16.62 18.67
C ARG A 6 5.35 -16.68 17.15
N PHE A 7 4.34 -16.22 16.41
CA PHE A 7 4.41 -16.13 14.95
C PHE A 7 5.42 -15.05 14.53
N PHE A 8 5.36 -13.87 15.14
CA PHE A 8 6.30 -12.79 14.85
C PHE A 8 7.73 -13.15 15.22
N GLU A 9 7.94 -13.80 16.37
CA GLU A 9 9.26 -14.33 16.77
C GLU A 9 9.81 -15.32 15.75
N ALA A 10 8.95 -16.22 15.24
CA ALA A 10 9.36 -17.16 14.22
C ALA A 10 9.75 -16.48 12.89
N LEU A 11 8.97 -15.48 12.45
CA LEU A 11 9.29 -14.70 11.26
C LEU A 11 10.65 -13.97 11.42
N ALA A 12 10.84 -13.31 12.55
CA ALA A 12 12.09 -12.59 12.85
C ALA A 12 13.29 -13.54 12.86
N LYS A 13 13.16 -14.69 13.55
CA LYS A 13 14.21 -15.72 13.61
C LYS A 13 14.58 -16.29 12.24
N LEU A 14 13.60 -16.46 11.35
CA LEU A 14 13.80 -16.98 10.01
C LEU A 14 14.17 -15.90 8.98
N GLY A 15 14.18 -14.62 9.38
CA GLY A 15 14.44 -13.50 8.48
C GLY A 15 13.33 -13.28 7.43
N LEU A 16 12.13 -13.83 7.66
CA LEU A 16 11.01 -13.73 6.74
C LEU A 16 10.26 -12.41 6.93
N PRO A 17 9.91 -11.69 5.86
CA PRO A 17 9.09 -10.51 5.96
C PRO A 17 7.61 -10.85 6.18
N LEU A 18 6.88 -9.95 6.85
CA LEU A 18 5.43 -9.96 6.93
C LEU A 18 4.87 -9.06 5.81
N ILE A 19 4.08 -9.60 4.91
CA ILE A 19 3.26 -8.80 4.00
C ILE A 19 1.88 -8.66 4.63
N SER A 20 1.43 -7.43 4.81
CA SER A 20 0.14 -7.14 5.45
C SER A 20 -0.64 -6.13 4.62
N HIS A 21 -1.91 -6.45 4.39
CA HIS A 21 -2.86 -5.43 3.94
C HIS A 21 -3.04 -4.36 5.03
N ALA A 22 -3.18 -3.10 4.62
CA ALA A 22 -3.57 -2.00 5.49
C ALA A 22 -4.53 -1.06 4.78
N GLY A 23 -5.34 -0.36 5.57
CA GLY A 23 -6.43 0.48 5.08
C GLY A 23 -7.70 -0.32 4.77
N GLU A 24 -8.60 0.28 4.00
CA GLU A 24 -9.89 -0.31 3.68
C GLU A 24 -9.77 -1.46 2.67
N GLU A 25 -10.36 -2.62 3.00
CA GLU A 25 -10.47 -3.77 2.12
C GLU A 25 -11.87 -3.82 1.49
N ARG A 26 -11.92 -3.82 0.16
CA ARG A 26 -13.18 -3.90 -0.62
C ARG A 26 -13.29 -5.12 -1.51
N ALA A 27 -12.18 -5.80 -1.77
CA ALA A 27 -12.15 -6.96 -2.65
C ALA A 27 -12.68 -8.22 -1.95
N VAL A 28 -12.55 -8.29 -0.63
CA VAL A 28 -12.98 -9.43 0.17
C VAL A 28 -13.98 -9.00 1.23
N HIS A 29 -15.13 -9.69 1.29
CA HIS A 29 -16.11 -9.44 2.34
C HIS A 29 -15.62 -10.02 3.68
N GLY A 30 -14.89 -9.22 4.44
CA GLY A 30 -14.30 -9.59 5.73
C GLY A 30 -15.20 -9.39 6.95
N GLY A 31 -16.50 -9.10 6.78
CA GLY A 31 -17.38 -8.80 7.90
C GLY A 31 -16.89 -7.55 8.69
N ASN A 32 -16.90 -7.62 10.02
CA ASN A 32 -16.51 -6.49 10.89
C ASN A 32 -14.99 -6.51 11.20
N THR A 33 -14.13 -6.77 10.21
CA THR A 33 -12.67 -6.95 10.40
C THR A 33 -11.82 -5.76 9.92
N GLN A 34 -12.43 -4.72 9.37
CA GLN A 34 -11.73 -3.55 8.82
C GLN A 34 -10.76 -2.90 9.82
N HIS A 35 -11.11 -2.88 11.11
CA HIS A 35 -10.26 -2.33 12.16
C HIS A 35 -8.89 -3.04 12.31
N PHE A 36 -8.74 -4.25 11.78
CA PHE A 36 -7.45 -4.94 11.73
C PHE A 36 -6.52 -4.42 10.63
N GLY A 37 -7.06 -3.66 9.67
CA GLY A 37 -6.29 -2.99 8.63
C GLY A 37 -5.54 -1.73 9.08
N ASN A 38 -5.68 -1.32 10.34
CA ASN A 38 -5.00 -0.13 10.85
C ASN A 38 -3.48 -0.29 10.79
N PRO A 39 -2.76 0.57 10.03
CA PRO A 39 -1.29 0.47 9.87
C PRO A 39 -0.54 0.48 11.20
N LEU A 40 -1.03 1.22 12.21
CA LEU A 40 -0.36 1.32 13.51
C LEU A 40 -0.30 -0.01 14.28
N LEU A 41 -1.16 -0.97 13.96
CA LEU A 41 -1.12 -2.31 14.56
C LEU A 41 0.11 -3.12 14.15
N LEU A 42 0.78 -2.73 13.05
CA LEU A 42 2.02 -3.37 12.60
C LEU A 42 3.19 -3.16 13.57
N ARG A 43 3.12 -2.13 14.43
CA ARG A 43 4.15 -1.89 15.46
C ARG A 43 4.47 -3.15 16.25
N ARG A 44 3.46 -3.94 16.58
CA ARG A 44 3.69 -5.18 17.33
C ARG A 44 4.62 -6.14 16.60
N ALA A 45 4.48 -6.32 15.29
CA ALA A 45 5.38 -7.14 14.50
C ALA A 45 6.79 -6.52 14.41
N LEU A 46 6.84 -5.19 14.22
CA LEU A 46 8.09 -4.43 14.12
C LEU A 46 8.86 -4.44 15.44
N ASP A 47 8.18 -4.45 16.60
CA ASP A 47 8.77 -4.59 17.95
C ASP A 47 9.43 -5.95 18.14
N HIS A 48 8.89 -7.01 17.54
CA HIS A 48 9.51 -8.34 17.48
C HIS A 48 10.67 -8.44 16.46
N GLY A 49 11.04 -7.35 15.79
CA GLY A 49 12.12 -7.31 14.82
C GLY A 49 11.75 -7.82 13.42
N VAL A 50 10.47 -8.05 13.14
CA VAL A 50 9.98 -8.46 11.81
C VAL A 50 10.09 -7.29 10.86
N ARG A 51 10.57 -7.54 9.63
CA ARG A 51 10.42 -6.59 8.52
C ARG A 51 9.00 -6.71 7.96
N ALA A 52 8.32 -5.59 7.79
CA ALA A 52 6.96 -5.57 7.26
C ALA A 52 6.90 -4.85 5.90
N VAL A 53 6.04 -5.36 5.01
CA VAL A 53 5.68 -4.72 3.75
C VAL A 53 4.18 -4.43 3.80
N VAL A 54 3.80 -3.18 3.66
CA VAL A 54 2.40 -2.74 3.68
C VAL A 54 1.88 -2.72 2.26
N ALA A 55 0.94 -3.61 1.96
CA ALA A 55 0.29 -3.67 0.66
C ALA A 55 -0.43 -2.34 0.38
N HIS A 56 -0.27 -1.83 -0.86
CA HIS A 56 -0.90 -0.60 -1.35
C HIS A 56 -0.57 0.65 -0.51
N CYS A 57 0.48 0.60 0.34
CA CYS A 57 0.86 1.67 1.28
C CYS A 57 -0.31 2.16 2.17
N GLY A 58 -1.33 1.33 2.41
CA GLY A 58 -2.54 1.76 3.10
C GLY A 58 -3.32 2.88 2.41
N SER A 59 -3.25 2.99 1.09
CA SER A 59 -3.69 4.16 0.29
C SER A 59 -5.22 4.33 0.17
N MET A 60 -6.02 3.59 0.91
CA MET A 60 -7.48 3.71 0.88
C MET A 60 -8.10 3.54 2.26
N GLY A 61 -9.17 4.34 2.49
CA GLY A 61 -9.94 4.28 3.72
C GLY A 61 -9.35 5.10 4.86
N GLN A 62 -10.02 5.02 5.99
CA GLN A 62 -9.65 5.72 7.22
C GLN A 62 -9.57 4.76 8.39
N ASP A 63 -8.59 4.99 9.23
CA ASP A 63 -8.40 4.24 10.46
C ASP A 63 -8.32 5.16 11.67
N ARG A 64 -8.61 4.61 12.83
CA ARG A 64 -8.51 5.34 14.09
C ARG A 64 -7.04 5.62 14.43
N ASP A 65 -6.71 6.87 14.72
CA ASP A 65 -5.41 7.24 15.27
C ASP A 65 -5.32 6.78 16.73
N ILE A 66 -4.85 5.55 16.92
CA ILE A 66 -4.73 4.95 18.27
C ILE A 66 -3.66 5.61 19.14
N ASP A 67 -2.77 6.44 18.57
CA ASP A 67 -1.82 7.25 19.35
C ASP A 67 -2.52 8.40 20.10
N LYS A 68 -3.75 8.72 19.68
CA LYS A 68 -4.62 9.70 20.35
C LYS A 68 -5.60 9.05 21.35
N GLY A 69 -5.36 7.76 21.68
CA GLY A 69 -6.18 6.99 22.63
C GLY A 69 -7.31 6.21 21.96
N GLU A 70 -8.09 5.50 22.80
CA GLU A 70 -9.17 4.62 22.32
C GLU A 70 -10.24 5.36 21.48
N ASN A 71 -10.47 6.64 21.75
CA ASN A 71 -11.38 7.50 21.02
C ASN A 71 -10.67 8.47 20.08
N GLY A 72 -9.46 8.16 19.65
CA GLY A 72 -8.70 8.96 18.67
C GLY A 72 -9.49 9.20 17.39
N PRO A 73 -9.23 10.31 16.67
CA PRO A 73 -9.94 10.62 15.42
C PRO A 73 -9.68 9.57 14.35
N TYR A 74 -10.60 9.47 13.39
CA TYR A 74 -10.33 8.77 12.13
C TYR A 74 -9.53 9.70 11.23
N VAL A 75 -8.45 9.16 10.66
CA VAL A 75 -7.57 9.82 9.69
C VAL A 75 -7.31 8.88 8.52
N ASP A 76 -6.83 9.39 7.42
CA ASP A 76 -6.52 8.54 6.28
C ASP A 76 -5.48 7.47 6.66
N SER A 77 -5.76 6.23 6.27
CA SER A 77 -4.89 5.09 6.58
C SER A 77 -3.48 5.29 6.03
N PHE A 78 -3.37 5.97 4.89
CA PHE A 78 -2.09 6.36 4.31
C PHE A 78 -1.27 7.28 5.23
N ASP A 79 -1.91 8.22 5.94
CA ASP A 79 -1.21 9.12 6.86
C ASP A 79 -0.61 8.35 8.06
N LEU A 80 -1.30 7.30 8.52
CA LEU A 80 -0.78 6.43 9.57
C LEU A 80 0.39 5.58 9.07
N PHE A 81 0.32 5.08 7.83
CA PHE A 81 1.44 4.41 7.17
C PHE A 81 2.63 5.35 7.00
N ALA A 82 2.41 6.58 6.49
CA ALA A 82 3.44 7.59 6.32
C ALA A 82 4.15 7.92 7.64
N ARG A 83 3.38 8.07 8.72
CA ARG A 83 3.93 8.27 10.07
C ARG A 83 4.88 7.14 10.49
N LEU A 84 4.53 5.88 10.19
CA LEU A 84 5.42 4.75 10.48
C LEU A 84 6.65 4.70 9.58
N MET A 85 6.52 5.10 8.32
CA MET A 85 7.65 5.21 7.38
C MET A 85 8.68 6.24 7.84
N ASP A 86 8.22 7.32 8.48
CA ASP A 86 9.05 8.42 8.98
C ASP A 86 9.53 8.20 10.42
N ASP A 87 9.00 7.19 11.11
CA ASP A 87 9.38 6.88 12.49
C ASP A 87 10.81 6.32 12.53
N PRO A 88 11.71 6.89 13.33
CA PRO A 88 13.11 6.45 13.38
C PRO A 88 13.29 5.02 13.92
N VAL A 89 12.33 4.49 14.66
CA VAL A 89 12.37 3.14 15.24
C VAL A 89 11.78 2.11 14.28
N TYR A 90 10.65 2.45 13.66
CA TYR A 90 9.87 1.54 12.81
C TYR A 90 10.24 1.64 11.32
N GLY A 91 10.50 2.85 10.83
CA GLY A 91 10.79 3.11 9.43
C GLY A 91 11.89 2.22 8.82
N PRO A 92 13.00 1.96 9.51
CA PRO A 92 14.05 1.06 8.97
C PRO A 92 13.61 -0.38 8.71
N LYS A 93 12.53 -0.83 9.33
CA LYS A 93 11.97 -2.19 9.17
C LYS A 93 10.68 -2.22 8.36
N LEU A 94 10.14 -1.04 8.01
CA LEU A 94 8.89 -0.90 7.28
C LEU A 94 9.15 -0.60 5.81
N ASN A 95 8.43 -1.28 4.95
CA ASN A 95 8.43 -1.09 3.51
C ASN A 95 6.99 -0.89 3.03
N GLY A 96 6.83 -0.21 1.91
CA GLY A 96 5.57 -0.12 1.20
C GLY A 96 5.56 -0.98 -0.07
N ASP A 97 4.40 -1.42 -0.48
CA ASP A 97 4.17 -2.00 -1.78
C ASP A 97 3.24 -1.06 -2.57
N ILE A 98 3.66 -0.68 -3.78
CA ILE A 98 2.91 0.25 -4.63
C ILE A 98 1.90 -0.45 -5.55
N SER A 99 1.60 -1.73 -5.30
CA SER A 99 0.54 -2.43 -6.00
C SER A 99 -0.79 -1.68 -5.87
N ALA A 100 -1.63 -1.76 -6.86
CA ALA A 100 -2.95 -1.13 -6.90
C ALA A 100 -3.01 0.41 -6.73
N MET A 101 -1.93 1.10 -6.40
CA MET A 101 -1.96 2.55 -6.17
C MET A 101 -2.34 3.38 -7.40
N THR A 102 -2.24 2.80 -8.59
CA THR A 102 -2.67 3.40 -9.86
C THR A 102 -4.13 3.10 -10.21
N GLN A 103 -4.89 2.42 -9.34
CA GLN A 103 -6.33 2.23 -9.51
C GLN A 103 -7.10 3.55 -9.34
N LEU A 104 -8.22 3.69 -10.04
CA LEU A 104 -9.08 4.89 -10.00
C LEU A 104 -9.48 5.34 -8.59
N ASN A 105 -9.68 4.40 -7.68
CA ASN A 105 -10.09 4.66 -6.31
C ASN A 105 -8.91 4.85 -5.34
N ARG A 106 -7.67 4.72 -5.80
CA ARG A 106 -6.45 4.87 -5.00
C ARG A 106 -5.50 5.93 -5.53
N ALA A 107 -5.53 6.18 -6.84
CA ALA A 107 -4.70 7.21 -7.47
C ALA A 107 -5.16 8.61 -7.02
N GLY A 108 -4.20 9.40 -6.54
CA GLY A 108 -4.43 10.73 -5.99
C GLY A 108 -3.38 11.06 -4.94
N PRO A 109 -3.74 11.74 -3.82
CA PRO A 109 -2.78 12.30 -2.87
C PRO A 109 -1.77 11.30 -2.31
N ALA A 110 -2.19 10.05 -2.03
CA ALA A 110 -1.29 9.01 -1.55
C ALA A 110 -0.23 8.64 -2.61
N LEU A 111 -0.63 8.49 -3.87
CA LEU A 111 0.29 8.20 -4.97
C LEU A 111 1.22 9.38 -5.24
N GLU A 112 0.70 10.60 -5.25
CA GLU A 112 1.49 11.82 -5.42
C GLU A 112 2.55 11.95 -4.31
N THR A 113 2.17 11.67 -3.05
CA THR A 113 3.10 11.66 -1.92
C THR A 113 4.20 10.62 -2.10
N VAL A 114 3.85 9.39 -2.49
CA VAL A 114 4.82 8.31 -2.72
C VAL A 114 5.82 8.69 -3.82
N LEU A 115 5.35 9.33 -4.89
CA LEU A 115 6.21 9.80 -5.98
C LEU A 115 7.15 10.92 -5.54
N ALA A 116 6.67 11.83 -4.70
CA ALA A 116 7.46 12.98 -4.20
C ALA A 116 8.46 12.58 -3.10
N ARG A 117 8.24 11.48 -2.38
CA ARG A 117 9.08 11.01 -1.27
C ARG A 117 10.21 10.11 -1.77
N GLU A 118 11.19 10.71 -2.45
CA GLU A 118 12.37 9.99 -2.98
C GLU A 118 13.13 9.21 -1.89
N ASP A 119 13.13 9.71 -0.67
CA ASP A 119 13.73 9.07 0.51
C ASP A 119 13.06 7.73 0.88
N TRP A 120 11.83 7.48 0.41
CA TRP A 120 11.13 6.21 0.60
C TRP A 120 11.42 5.19 -0.51
N HIS A 121 11.86 5.62 -1.71
CA HIS A 121 11.90 4.78 -2.90
C HIS A 121 12.70 3.49 -2.70
N ALA A 122 13.79 3.52 -1.92
CA ALA A 122 14.56 2.32 -1.60
C ALA A 122 13.79 1.29 -0.74
N ARG A 123 12.68 1.69 -0.14
CA ARG A 123 11.81 0.85 0.70
C ARG A 123 10.45 0.59 0.06
N LEU A 124 10.30 0.91 -1.23
CA LEU A 124 9.06 0.65 -1.98
C LEU A 124 9.26 -0.54 -2.91
N HIS A 125 8.30 -1.43 -2.91
CA HIS A 125 8.28 -2.62 -3.77
C HIS A 125 7.22 -2.47 -4.86
N ASN A 126 7.53 -2.94 -6.06
CA ASN A 126 6.59 -2.92 -7.17
C ASN A 126 5.82 -4.25 -7.25
N GLY A 127 4.78 -4.41 -6.45
CA GLY A 127 3.81 -5.49 -6.61
C GLY A 127 2.74 -5.12 -7.65
N SER A 128 2.04 -6.10 -8.16
CA SER A 128 1.00 -5.90 -9.19
C SER A 128 -0.43 -5.96 -8.65
N ASP A 129 -0.64 -6.64 -7.52
CA ASP A 129 -1.99 -7.01 -7.05
C ASP A 129 -2.79 -7.77 -8.13
N TYR A 130 -2.08 -8.71 -8.82
CA TYR A 130 -2.73 -9.53 -9.85
C TYR A 130 -3.89 -10.34 -9.23
N PRO A 131 -5.07 -10.44 -9.90
CA PRO A 131 -5.31 -10.12 -11.32
C PRO A 131 -5.86 -8.70 -11.60
N LEU A 132 -5.89 -7.80 -10.62
CA LEU A 132 -6.57 -6.51 -10.73
C LEU A 132 -6.14 -5.63 -11.91
N PRO A 133 -4.85 -5.60 -12.36
CA PRO A 133 -4.47 -4.82 -13.53
C PRO A 133 -5.24 -5.20 -14.81
N GLY A 134 -5.72 -6.45 -14.89
CA GLY A 134 -6.56 -6.95 -15.99
C GLY A 134 -8.05 -6.64 -15.87
N VAL A 135 -8.51 -6.23 -14.67
CA VAL A 135 -9.93 -6.00 -14.42
C VAL A 135 -10.35 -4.61 -14.87
N MET A 136 -11.31 -4.57 -15.80
CA MET A 136 -11.95 -3.33 -16.21
C MET A 136 -13.13 -3.02 -15.28
N PRO A 137 -13.35 -1.77 -14.86
CA PRO A 137 -12.68 -0.50 -15.22
C PRO A 137 -11.72 0.02 -14.14
N LEU A 138 -11.07 -0.84 -13.34
CA LEU A 138 -10.29 -0.42 -12.16
C LEU A 138 -9.14 0.54 -12.46
N PHE A 139 -8.60 0.53 -13.66
CA PHE A 139 -7.50 1.40 -14.08
C PHE A 139 -7.91 2.25 -15.28
N SER A 140 -7.50 3.51 -15.29
CA SER A 140 -7.71 4.43 -16.40
C SER A 140 -6.43 5.17 -16.76
N VAL A 141 -5.89 4.89 -17.94
CA VAL A 141 -4.72 5.59 -18.47
C VAL A 141 -5.04 7.07 -18.67
N THR A 142 -6.25 7.39 -19.15
CA THR A 142 -6.70 8.77 -19.33
C THR A 142 -6.76 9.53 -17.98
N TYR A 143 -7.17 8.85 -16.91
CA TYR A 143 -7.17 9.45 -15.58
C TYR A 143 -5.75 9.78 -15.09
N MET A 144 -4.76 8.93 -15.37
CA MET A 144 -3.35 9.22 -15.07
C MET A 144 -2.85 10.46 -15.83
N VAL A 145 -3.30 10.68 -17.06
CA VAL A 145 -3.02 11.92 -17.81
C VAL A 145 -3.67 13.13 -17.13
N GLN A 146 -4.92 13.02 -16.69
CA GLN A 146 -5.62 14.10 -15.98
C GLN A 146 -4.94 14.48 -14.66
N LEU A 147 -4.34 13.52 -13.98
CA LEU A 147 -3.51 13.74 -12.78
C LEU A 147 -2.11 14.30 -13.11
N GLY A 148 -1.75 14.41 -14.39
CA GLY A 148 -0.42 14.89 -14.81
C GLY A 148 0.70 13.89 -14.58
N LEU A 149 0.39 12.62 -14.32
CA LEU A 149 1.37 11.58 -13.97
C LEU A 149 2.03 10.96 -15.21
N ILE A 150 1.34 10.96 -16.36
CA ILE A 150 1.86 10.47 -17.63
C ILE A 150 1.48 11.40 -18.77
N PRO A 151 2.26 11.47 -19.86
CA PRO A 151 1.91 12.26 -21.03
C PRO A 151 0.78 11.61 -21.84
N GLU A 152 -0.04 12.43 -22.51
CA GLU A 152 -1.13 11.94 -23.38
C GLU A 152 -0.64 10.98 -24.47
N THR A 153 0.57 11.20 -24.98
CA THR A 153 1.21 10.34 -25.99
C THR A 153 1.45 8.90 -25.53
N ALA A 154 1.44 8.62 -24.22
CA ALA A 154 1.57 7.26 -23.67
C ALA A 154 0.26 6.46 -23.75
N VAL A 155 -0.90 7.12 -23.86
CA VAL A 155 -2.22 6.49 -23.78
C VAL A 155 -2.41 5.36 -24.79
N PRO A 156 -2.13 5.52 -26.11
CA PRO A 156 -2.32 4.44 -27.09
C PRO A 156 -1.45 3.22 -26.77
N VAL A 157 -0.19 3.43 -26.42
CA VAL A 157 0.75 2.35 -26.14
C VAL A 157 0.36 1.57 -24.89
N LEU A 158 0.08 2.28 -23.78
CA LEU A 158 -0.31 1.66 -22.51
C LEU A 158 -1.64 0.90 -22.66
N THR A 159 -2.60 1.45 -23.40
CA THR A 159 -3.87 0.81 -23.66
C THR A 159 -3.67 -0.49 -24.45
N GLU A 160 -2.78 -0.46 -25.44
CA GLU A 160 -2.50 -1.65 -26.26
C GLU A 160 -1.77 -2.73 -25.45
N ILE A 161 -0.76 -2.35 -24.68
CA ILE A 161 -0.06 -3.28 -23.78
C ILE A 161 -1.06 -3.96 -22.84
N ARG A 162 -1.99 -3.20 -22.25
CA ARG A 162 -2.96 -3.73 -21.29
C ARG A 162 -3.86 -4.81 -21.88
N LYS A 163 -4.28 -4.68 -23.15
CA LYS A 163 -5.10 -5.68 -23.84
C LYS A 163 -4.42 -7.06 -23.92
N HIS A 164 -3.10 -7.06 -24.05
CA HIS A 164 -2.34 -8.29 -24.30
C HIS A 164 -1.64 -8.81 -23.05
N ASN A 165 -1.17 -7.89 -22.17
CA ASN A 165 -0.42 -8.25 -20.98
C ASN A 165 -0.65 -7.24 -19.84
N PRO A 166 -1.66 -7.49 -18.98
CA PRO A 166 -1.95 -6.60 -17.85
C PRO A 166 -0.80 -6.45 -16.84
N LEU A 167 0.03 -7.49 -16.66
CA LEU A 167 1.19 -7.39 -15.77
C LEU A 167 2.26 -6.47 -16.33
N LEU A 168 2.53 -6.58 -17.65
CA LEU A 168 3.45 -5.67 -18.32
C LEU A 168 2.92 -4.24 -18.30
N PHE A 169 1.61 -4.07 -18.51
CA PHE A 169 0.95 -2.76 -18.38
C PHE A 169 1.21 -2.13 -17.01
N ASP A 170 0.94 -2.85 -15.93
CA ASP A 170 1.14 -2.37 -14.57
C ASP A 170 2.62 -2.00 -14.31
N CYS A 171 3.54 -2.86 -14.75
CA CYS A 171 4.97 -2.62 -14.62
C CYS A 171 5.45 -1.38 -15.38
N VAL A 172 4.97 -1.17 -16.61
CA VAL A 172 5.37 -0.02 -17.45
C VAL A 172 4.75 1.27 -16.96
N LEU A 173 3.48 1.22 -16.49
CA LEU A 173 2.76 2.39 -15.96
C LEU A 173 3.48 2.99 -14.73
N LYS A 174 4.14 2.17 -13.93
CA LYS A 174 4.80 2.57 -12.68
C LYS A 174 6.29 2.93 -12.82
N ARG A 175 6.79 2.98 -14.05
CA ARG A 175 8.18 3.37 -14.38
C ARG A 175 8.28 4.80 -14.89
#